data_15adcb4940a404b7810cc9f953e81000
#
_entry.id   15adcb4940a404b7810cc9f953e81000
#
_cell.length_a   1.000
_cell.length_b   1.000
_cell.length_c   1.000
_cell.angle_alpha   90.00
_cell.angle_beta   90.00
_cell.angle_gamma   90.00
#
_symmetry.space_group_name_H-M   'P 1'
#
loop_
_entity.id
_entity.type
_entity.pdbx_description
1 polymer ?
#
loop_
_entity_poly.entity_id
_entity_poly.type
_entity_poly.pdbx_seq_one_letter_code
_entity_poly.pdbx_strand_id
1 'polypeptide(L)'
;MADISAIFFILLIIGIAFPAMLTAWWLLFPALITRAQTRIEKSLAQSFWLGLVIVIALTVPIVILLALPFGPAKLLGWILLGASLTFSSIGSAGIAAHLGARLAQQSNLSSLNGFIRGSIVLELAAFFPVIGWVFIWLPLLITAFGATGFALLNWLPREKMQIASATTSPSHA
;
A
#
# COMPACT_ATOMS: atom_id res chain seq x y z
N MET A 1 -33.48 -11.92 12.20
CA MET A 1 -32.40 -11.85 13.24
C MET A 1 -31.14 -12.58 12.77
N ALA A 2 -31.22 -13.81 12.19
CA ALA A 2 -30.04 -14.54 11.73
C ALA A 2 -29.23 -13.79 10.65
N ASP A 3 -29.88 -13.13 9.70
CA ASP A 3 -29.22 -12.42 8.60
C ASP A 3 -28.40 -11.21 9.08
N ILE A 4 -28.91 -10.47 10.07
CA ILE A 4 -28.19 -9.31 10.66
C ILE A 4 -26.95 -9.78 11.39
N SER A 5 -27.06 -10.87 12.15
CA SER A 5 -25.93 -11.47 12.86
C SER A 5 -24.87 -11.98 11.89
N ALA A 6 -25.28 -12.62 10.79
CA ALA A 6 -24.37 -13.11 9.75
C ALA A 6 -23.60 -11.95 9.09
N ILE A 7 -24.28 -10.85 8.72
CA ILE A 7 -23.66 -9.67 8.15
C ILE A 7 -22.66 -9.06 9.14
N PHE A 8 -23.04 -8.94 10.41
CA PHE A 8 -22.15 -8.41 11.45
C PHE A 8 -20.88 -9.26 11.61
N PHE A 9 -20.99 -10.59 11.65
CA PHE A 9 -19.84 -11.48 11.75
C PHE A 9 -18.95 -11.42 10.50
N ILE A 10 -19.53 -11.33 9.31
CA ILE A 10 -18.75 -11.17 8.06
C ILE A 10 -17.96 -9.87 8.09
N LEU A 11 -18.58 -8.76 8.46
CA LEU A 11 -17.90 -7.46 8.57
C LEU A 11 -16.82 -7.47 9.65
N LEU A 12 -17.05 -8.14 10.77
CA LEU A 12 -16.06 -8.30 11.83
C LEU A 12 -14.84 -9.11 11.35
N ILE A 13 -15.08 -10.22 10.65
CA ILE A 13 -14.03 -11.08 10.10
C ILE A 13 -13.20 -10.29 9.06
N ILE A 14 -13.83 -9.58 8.15
CA ILE A 14 -13.15 -8.73 7.17
C ILE A 14 -12.34 -7.67 7.90
N GLY A 15 -12.93 -7.00 8.90
CA GLY A 15 -12.31 -5.94 9.70
C GLY A 15 -11.08 -6.39 10.50
N ILE A 16 -10.96 -7.66 10.83
CA ILE A 16 -9.77 -8.22 11.48
C ILE A 16 -8.77 -8.76 10.44
N ALA A 17 -9.28 -9.34 9.36
CA ALA A 17 -8.44 -10.01 8.37
C ALA A 17 -7.50 -9.06 7.63
N PHE A 18 -7.96 -7.85 7.30
CA PHE A 18 -7.15 -6.89 6.54
C PHE A 18 -5.97 -6.33 7.35
N PRO A 19 -6.13 -5.80 8.58
CA PRO A 19 -4.99 -5.40 9.41
C PRO A 19 -4.05 -6.56 9.74
N ALA A 20 -4.60 -7.77 9.94
CA ALA A 20 -3.78 -8.95 10.18
C ALA A 20 -2.92 -9.30 8.95
N MET A 21 -3.49 -9.24 7.75
CA MET A 21 -2.77 -9.44 6.49
C MET A 21 -1.67 -8.37 6.31
N LEU A 22 -1.96 -7.10 6.54
CA LEU A 22 -0.97 -6.03 6.44
C LEU A 22 0.16 -6.22 7.47
N THR A 23 -0.17 -6.67 8.68
CA THR A 23 0.81 -6.95 9.74
C THR A 23 1.69 -8.14 9.34
N ALA A 24 1.13 -9.19 8.73
CA ALA A 24 1.90 -10.29 8.20
C ALA A 24 2.90 -9.82 7.11
N TRP A 25 2.47 -8.96 6.19
CA TRP A 25 3.37 -8.36 5.19
C TRP A 25 4.48 -7.54 5.84
N TRP A 26 4.17 -6.75 6.87
CA TRP A 26 5.15 -5.95 7.60
C TRP A 26 6.22 -6.81 8.28
N LEU A 27 5.83 -7.98 8.83
CA LEU A 27 6.75 -8.92 9.47
C LEU A 27 7.57 -9.73 8.45
N LEU A 28 6.96 -10.15 7.34
CA LEU A 28 7.61 -10.99 6.34
C LEU A 28 8.56 -10.20 5.42
N PHE A 29 8.20 -8.98 5.08
CA PHE A 29 8.93 -8.15 4.11
C PHE A 29 9.22 -6.74 4.62
N PRO A 30 9.88 -6.57 5.79
CA PRO A 30 10.09 -5.27 6.40
C PRO A 30 10.84 -4.30 5.48
N ALA A 31 11.83 -4.78 4.72
CA ALA A 31 12.62 -3.97 3.81
C ALA A 31 11.78 -3.37 2.65
N LEU A 32 10.83 -4.15 2.10
CA LEU A 32 9.95 -3.67 1.03
C LEU A 32 8.98 -2.61 1.55
N ILE A 33 8.43 -2.86 2.73
CA ILE A 33 7.46 -1.94 3.35
C ILE A 33 8.12 -0.62 3.75
N THR A 34 9.32 -0.66 4.31
CA THR A 34 10.08 0.55 4.63
C THR A 34 10.40 1.36 3.37
N ARG A 35 10.76 0.70 2.26
CA ARG A 35 10.99 1.39 0.97
C ARG A 35 9.71 2.01 0.43
N ALA A 36 8.58 1.29 0.48
CA ALA A 36 7.29 1.81 0.05
C ALA A 36 6.86 3.01 0.91
N GLN A 37 7.01 2.92 2.24
CA GLN A 37 6.76 4.02 3.17
C GLN A 37 7.60 5.24 2.84
N THR A 38 8.93 5.10 2.73
CA THR A 38 9.85 6.20 2.40
C THR A 38 9.49 6.85 1.07
N ARG A 39 9.04 6.05 0.09
CA ARG A 39 8.61 6.58 -1.20
C ARG A 39 7.36 7.42 -1.10
N ILE A 40 6.38 6.97 -0.33
CA ILE A 40 5.13 7.69 -0.07
C ILE A 40 5.42 9.02 0.64
N GLU A 41 6.31 9.01 1.63
CA GLU A 41 6.73 10.21 2.36
C GLU A 41 7.40 11.26 1.46
N LYS A 42 8.27 10.82 0.55
CA LYS A 42 9.05 11.73 -0.30
C LYS A 42 8.26 12.22 -1.54
N SER A 43 7.37 11.42 -2.11
CA SER A 43 6.69 11.77 -3.37
C SER A 43 5.41 10.99 -3.61
N LEU A 44 4.37 11.32 -2.86
CA LEU A 44 3.04 10.71 -2.98
C LEU A 44 2.46 10.87 -4.40
N ALA A 45 2.59 12.05 -4.99
CA ALA A 45 2.09 12.32 -6.34
C ALA A 45 2.75 11.45 -7.41
N GLN A 46 4.07 11.22 -7.35
CA GLN A 46 4.76 10.37 -8.31
C GLN A 46 4.35 8.90 -8.14
N SER A 47 4.14 8.44 -6.88
CA SER A 47 3.63 7.11 -6.61
C SER A 47 2.21 6.94 -7.16
N PHE A 48 1.37 7.96 -7.05
CA PHE A 48 0.03 7.93 -7.63
C PHE A 48 0.07 7.82 -9.16
N TRP A 49 0.85 8.65 -9.86
CA TRP A 49 0.92 8.61 -11.33
C TRP A 49 1.51 7.30 -11.86
N LEU A 50 2.59 6.80 -11.24
CA LEU A 50 3.13 5.49 -11.61
C LEU A 50 2.11 4.38 -11.33
N GLY A 51 1.45 4.43 -10.19
CA GLY A 51 0.40 3.47 -9.84
C GLY A 51 -0.74 3.46 -10.84
N LEU A 52 -1.19 4.63 -11.29
CA LEU A 52 -2.22 4.76 -12.31
C LEU A 52 -1.82 4.04 -13.61
N VAL A 53 -0.59 4.26 -14.07
CA VAL A 53 -0.07 3.57 -15.27
C VAL A 53 -0.03 2.06 -15.05
N ILE A 54 0.46 1.58 -13.91
CA ILE A 54 0.53 0.15 -13.60
C ILE A 54 -0.88 -0.46 -13.54
N VAL A 55 -1.84 0.20 -12.87
CA VAL A 55 -3.22 -0.28 -12.75
C VAL A 55 -3.87 -0.40 -14.13
N ILE A 56 -3.74 0.60 -14.98
CA ILE A 56 -4.28 0.54 -16.35
C ILE A 56 -3.60 -0.60 -17.13
N ALA A 57 -2.27 -0.68 -17.09
CA ALA A 57 -1.50 -1.72 -17.78
C ALA A 57 -1.84 -3.14 -17.32
N LEU A 58 -2.23 -3.35 -16.07
CA LEU A 58 -2.64 -4.64 -15.54
C LEU A 58 -4.14 -4.93 -15.78
N THR A 59 -4.99 -3.92 -15.65
CA THR A 59 -6.44 -4.09 -15.80
C THR A 59 -6.82 -4.55 -17.22
N VAL A 60 -6.20 -3.95 -18.24
CA VAL A 60 -6.50 -4.29 -19.65
C VAL A 60 -6.27 -5.78 -19.94
N PRO A 61 -5.08 -6.37 -19.70
CA PRO A 61 -4.86 -7.80 -19.94
C PRO A 61 -5.71 -8.70 -19.03
N ILE A 62 -5.96 -8.32 -17.77
CA ILE A 62 -6.81 -9.08 -16.86
C ILE A 62 -8.22 -9.18 -17.43
N VAL A 63 -8.82 -8.07 -17.84
CA VAL A 63 -10.17 -8.02 -18.40
C VAL A 63 -10.26 -8.84 -19.69
N ILE A 64 -9.29 -8.69 -20.60
CA ILE A 64 -9.24 -9.45 -21.85
C ILE A 64 -9.15 -10.95 -21.55
N LEU A 65 -8.24 -11.39 -20.69
CA LEU A 65 -8.05 -12.80 -20.34
C LEU A 65 -9.29 -13.42 -19.68
N LEU A 66 -9.97 -12.68 -18.81
CA LEU A 66 -11.18 -13.15 -18.14
C LEU A 66 -12.41 -13.17 -19.08
N ALA A 67 -12.46 -12.28 -20.09
CA ALA A 67 -13.53 -12.21 -21.07
C ALA A 67 -13.45 -13.33 -22.13
N LEU A 68 -12.27 -13.88 -22.38
CA LEU A 68 -12.10 -14.95 -23.37
C LEU A 68 -12.83 -16.22 -22.95
N PRO A 69 -13.57 -16.90 -23.85
CA PRO A 69 -14.28 -18.15 -23.55
C PRO A 69 -13.36 -19.39 -23.50
N PHE A 70 -12.09 -19.20 -23.21
CA PHE A 70 -11.05 -20.21 -23.20
C PHE A 70 -10.54 -20.45 -21.78
N GLY A 71 -10.65 -21.68 -21.26
CA GLY A 71 -10.34 -22.04 -19.89
C GLY A 71 -8.95 -21.64 -19.41
N PRO A 72 -7.87 -21.98 -20.12
CA PRO A 72 -6.49 -21.55 -19.76
C PRO A 72 -6.30 -20.04 -19.71
N ALA A 73 -6.96 -19.26 -20.59
CA ALA A 73 -6.89 -17.81 -20.54
C ALA A 73 -7.54 -17.26 -19.25
N LYS A 74 -8.70 -17.80 -18.85
CA LYS A 74 -9.34 -17.41 -17.59
C LYS A 74 -8.45 -17.72 -16.39
N LEU A 75 -7.80 -18.88 -16.37
CA LEU A 75 -6.89 -19.24 -15.30
C LEU A 75 -5.72 -18.25 -15.20
N LEU A 76 -5.11 -17.88 -16.34
CA LEU A 76 -4.08 -16.83 -16.37
C LEU A 76 -4.62 -15.47 -15.90
N GLY A 77 -5.84 -15.11 -16.27
CA GLY A 77 -6.51 -13.90 -15.79
C GLY A 77 -6.67 -13.89 -14.26
N TRP A 78 -7.08 -15.00 -13.67
CA TRP A 78 -7.18 -15.14 -12.21
C TRP A 78 -5.84 -15.08 -11.49
N ILE A 79 -4.80 -15.72 -12.07
CA ILE A 79 -3.43 -15.66 -11.52
C ILE A 79 -2.93 -14.21 -11.55
N LEU A 80 -3.12 -13.51 -12.67
CA LEU A 80 -2.68 -12.12 -12.81
C LEU A 80 -3.45 -11.18 -11.88
N LEU A 81 -4.75 -11.42 -11.69
CA LEU A 81 -5.57 -10.70 -10.71
C LEU A 81 -5.06 -10.93 -9.28
N GLY A 82 -4.83 -12.19 -8.90
CA GLY A 82 -4.28 -12.52 -7.57
C GLY A 82 -2.92 -11.91 -7.31
N ALA A 83 -2.02 -11.96 -8.30
CA ALA A 83 -0.72 -11.31 -8.24
C ALA A 83 -0.85 -9.79 -8.08
N SER A 84 -1.79 -9.16 -8.80
CA SER A 84 -2.07 -7.73 -8.70
C SER A 84 -2.59 -7.33 -7.31
N LEU A 85 -3.49 -8.12 -6.73
CA LEU A 85 -3.99 -7.90 -5.36
C LEU A 85 -2.88 -8.03 -4.31
N THR A 86 -2.01 -9.04 -4.46
CA THR A 86 -0.83 -9.22 -3.60
C THR A 86 0.11 -8.02 -3.70
N PHE A 87 0.37 -7.57 -4.92
CA PHE A 87 1.21 -6.39 -5.19
C PHE A 87 0.63 -5.12 -4.53
N SER A 88 -0.68 -4.90 -4.66
CA SER A 88 -1.37 -3.79 -4.02
C SER A 88 -1.35 -3.87 -2.50
N SER A 89 -1.48 -5.06 -1.92
CA SER A 89 -1.48 -5.24 -0.46
C SER A 89 -0.15 -4.88 0.19
N ILE A 90 0.99 -5.11 -0.49
CA ILE A 90 2.31 -4.69 -0.02
C ILE A 90 2.40 -3.15 0.05
N GLY A 91 1.91 -2.46 -0.98
CA GLY A 91 1.87 -0.99 -0.98
C GLY A 91 0.92 -0.43 0.07
N SER A 92 -0.22 -1.08 0.29
CA SER A 92 -1.16 -0.71 1.36
C SER A 92 -0.52 -0.85 2.75
N ALA A 93 0.31 -1.87 2.97
CA ALA A 93 1.12 -1.99 4.19
C ALA A 93 2.13 -0.84 4.33
N GLY A 94 2.73 -0.35 3.23
CA GLY A 94 3.56 0.86 3.23
C GLY A 94 2.80 2.12 3.65
N ILE A 95 1.55 2.27 3.19
CA ILE A 95 0.67 3.38 3.59
C ILE A 95 0.28 3.26 5.06
N ALA A 96 -0.09 2.05 5.53
CA ALA A 96 -0.38 1.79 6.93
C ALA A 96 0.83 2.10 7.84
N ALA A 97 2.05 1.75 7.40
CA ALA A 97 3.28 2.08 8.10
C ALA A 97 3.50 3.61 8.18
N HIS A 98 3.23 4.34 7.10
CA HIS A 98 3.32 5.80 7.09
C HIS A 98 2.31 6.45 8.06
N LEU A 99 1.04 6.01 8.04
CA LEU A 99 0.02 6.47 8.98
C LEU A 99 0.38 6.12 10.43
N GLY A 100 0.84 4.89 10.64
CA GLY A 100 1.29 4.41 11.95
C GLY A 100 2.45 5.21 12.52
N ALA A 101 3.43 5.57 11.69
CA ALA A 101 4.55 6.41 12.11
C ALA A 101 4.10 7.82 12.53
N ARG A 102 3.14 8.42 11.82
CA ARG A 102 2.55 9.71 12.21
C ARG A 102 1.80 9.64 13.54
N LEU A 103 1.02 8.57 13.74
CA LEU A 103 0.33 8.35 15.01
C LEU A 103 1.31 8.12 16.17
N ALA A 104 2.40 7.40 15.94
CA ALA A 104 3.42 7.14 16.94
C ALA A 104 4.20 8.41 17.34
N GLN A 105 4.40 9.37 16.43
CA GLN A 105 5.02 10.66 16.75
C GLN A 105 4.18 11.52 17.72
N GLN A 106 2.86 11.35 17.70
CA GLN A 106 1.93 12.11 18.56
C GLN A 106 1.60 11.39 19.89
N SER A 107 2.02 10.14 20.02
CA SER A 107 1.74 9.31 21.17
C SER A 107 2.90 8.34 21.37
N ASN A 108 3.36 8.13 22.60
CA ASN A 108 4.48 7.23 22.93
C ASN A 108 4.15 5.75 22.63
N LEU A 109 3.86 5.44 21.37
CA LEU A 109 3.52 4.10 20.91
C LEU A 109 4.77 3.38 20.39
N SER A 110 4.84 2.07 20.63
CA SER A 110 5.82 1.23 19.97
C SER A 110 5.55 1.19 18.45
N SER A 111 6.57 0.94 17.65
CA SER A 111 6.49 0.84 16.20
C SER A 111 5.40 -0.13 15.73
N LEU A 112 5.28 -1.29 16.38
CA LEU A 112 4.25 -2.29 16.08
C LEU A 112 2.84 -1.75 16.38
N ASN A 113 2.63 -1.15 17.56
CA ASN A 113 1.33 -0.60 17.93
C ASN A 113 0.92 0.56 17.01
N GLY A 114 1.87 1.38 16.62
CA GLY A 114 1.66 2.43 15.62
C GLY A 114 1.19 1.84 14.29
N PHE A 115 1.88 0.81 13.79
CA PHE A 115 1.52 0.13 12.55
C PHE A 115 0.13 -0.49 12.58
N ILE A 116 -0.20 -1.24 13.65
CA ILE A 116 -1.53 -1.86 13.82
C ILE A 116 -2.62 -0.79 13.81
N ARG A 117 -2.43 0.31 14.56
CA ARG A 117 -3.39 1.42 14.55
C ARG A 117 -3.51 2.08 13.17
N GLY A 118 -2.41 2.27 12.47
CA GLY A 118 -2.40 2.77 11.08
C GLY A 118 -3.19 1.86 10.14
N SER A 119 -3.06 0.54 10.29
CA SER A 119 -3.82 -0.45 9.51
C SER A 119 -5.31 -0.40 9.82
N ILE A 120 -5.69 -0.27 11.10
CA ILE A 120 -7.08 -0.14 11.52
C ILE A 120 -7.71 1.16 11.00
N VAL A 121 -6.99 2.28 11.08
CA VAL A 121 -7.46 3.55 10.53
C VAL A 121 -7.70 3.46 9.02
N LEU A 122 -6.78 2.79 8.31
CA LEU A 122 -6.91 2.57 6.87
C LEU A 122 -8.16 1.77 6.53
N GLU A 123 -8.43 0.72 7.31
CA GLU A 123 -9.61 -0.10 7.13
C GLU A 123 -10.90 0.64 7.48
N LEU A 124 -10.94 1.34 8.61
CA LEU A 124 -12.10 2.16 8.98
C LEU A 124 -12.43 3.20 7.91
N ALA A 125 -11.41 3.78 7.28
CA ALA A 125 -11.61 4.70 6.15
C ALA A 125 -12.25 4.00 4.94
N ALA A 126 -11.95 2.71 4.71
CA ALA A 126 -12.55 1.92 3.65
C ALA A 126 -14.01 1.50 3.96
N PHE A 127 -14.40 1.43 5.24
CA PHE A 127 -15.77 1.08 5.64
C PHE A 127 -16.80 2.17 5.35
N PHE A 128 -16.38 3.41 5.09
CA PHE A 128 -17.32 4.47 4.69
C PHE A 128 -17.80 4.25 3.24
N PRO A 129 -19.06 3.83 3.02
CA PRO A 129 -19.56 3.61 1.67
C PRO A 129 -19.53 4.91 0.87
N VAL A 130 -19.28 4.82 -0.42
CA VAL A 130 -19.15 5.90 -1.40
C VAL A 130 -17.95 6.81 -1.15
N ILE A 131 -17.89 7.52 -0.03
CA ILE A 131 -16.77 8.44 0.28
C ILE A 131 -15.47 7.66 0.49
N GLY A 132 -15.51 6.61 1.30
CA GLY A 132 -14.34 5.75 1.54
C GLY A 132 -13.90 5.02 0.28
N TRP A 133 -14.83 4.51 -0.51
CA TRP A 133 -14.49 3.70 -1.69
C TRP A 133 -13.95 4.54 -2.84
N VAL A 134 -14.58 5.66 -3.15
CA VAL A 134 -14.20 6.49 -4.31
C VAL A 134 -13.06 7.44 -3.99
N PHE A 135 -13.13 8.14 -2.86
CA PHE A 135 -12.18 9.21 -2.55
C PHE A 135 -10.98 8.75 -1.71
N ILE A 136 -11.09 7.63 -0.99
CA ILE A 136 -10.01 7.14 -0.15
C ILE A 136 -9.42 5.85 -0.75
N TRP A 137 -10.24 4.81 -0.92
CA TRP A 137 -9.75 3.48 -1.27
C TRP A 137 -9.18 3.41 -2.68
N LEU A 138 -9.84 4.04 -3.67
CA LEU A 138 -9.39 4.01 -5.06
C LEU A 138 -8.08 4.78 -5.26
N PRO A 139 -7.91 6.04 -4.79
CA PRO A 139 -6.61 6.72 -4.84
C PRO A 139 -5.52 6.00 -4.03
N LEU A 140 -5.90 5.37 -2.92
CA LEU A 140 -5.01 4.62 -2.06
C LEU A 140 -4.49 3.37 -2.76
N LEU A 141 -5.36 2.58 -3.41
CA LEU A 141 -4.96 1.43 -4.22
C LEU A 141 -3.99 1.84 -5.33
N ILE A 142 -4.30 2.90 -6.06
CA ILE A 142 -3.44 3.43 -7.12
C ILE A 142 -2.07 3.80 -6.55
N THR A 143 -2.04 4.52 -5.43
CA THR A 143 -0.79 4.91 -4.77
C THR A 143 -0.02 3.70 -4.26
N ALA A 144 -0.71 2.68 -3.73
CA ALA A 144 -0.12 1.44 -3.26
C ALA A 144 0.58 0.69 -4.41
N PHE A 145 -0.05 0.59 -5.58
CA PHE A 145 0.59 0.03 -6.77
C PHE A 145 1.88 0.77 -7.14
N GLY A 146 1.85 2.09 -7.15
CA GLY A 146 3.03 2.89 -7.45
C GLY A 146 4.13 2.76 -6.42
N ALA A 147 3.78 2.78 -5.14
CA ALA A 147 4.75 2.61 -4.05
C ALA A 147 5.43 1.25 -4.09
N THR A 148 4.67 0.17 -4.35
CA THR A 148 5.22 -1.18 -4.53
C THR A 148 6.10 -1.26 -5.77
N GLY A 149 5.68 -0.66 -6.90
CA GLY A 149 6.47 -0.60 -8.12
C GLY A 149 7.84 0.05 -7.88
N PHE A 150 7.88 1.20 -7.24
CA PHE A 150 9.12 1.86 -6.87
C PHE A 150 9.96 1.05 -5.86
N ALA A 151 9.32 0.40 -4.90
CA ALA A 151 10.01 -0.41 -3.89
C ALA A 151 10.69 -1.64 -4.51
N LEU A 152 10.04 -2.30 -5.47
CA LEU A 152 10.58 -3.46 -6.18
C LEU A 152 11.67 -3.08 -7.18
N LEU A 153 11.50 -1.98 -7.92
CA LEU A 153 12.50 -1.47 -8.85
C LEU A 153 13.69 -0.81 -8.14
N ASN A 154 13.67 -0.73 -6.82
CA ASN A 154 14.68 -0.07 -6.00
C ASN A 154 14.94 1.40 -6.41
N TRP A 155 13.94 2.05 -7.02
CA TRP A 155 13.98 3.44 -7.44
C TRP A 155 13.67 4.36 -6.26
N LEU A 156 14.55 4.36 -5.27
CA LEU A 156 14.53 5.38 -4.23
C LEU A 156 14.94 6.72 -4.85
N PRO A 157 14.29 7.84 -4.48
CA PRO A 157 14.76 9.16 -4.87
C PRO A 157 16.21 9.29 -4.40
N ARG A 158 17.14 9.51 -5.32
CA ARG A 158 18.52 9.83 -4.94
C ARG A 158 18.46 11.08 -4.08
N GLU A 159 18.83 10.97 -2.82
CA GLU A 159 19.21 12.14 -2.05
C GLU A 159 20.36 12.78 -2.82
N LYS A 160 20.12 13.98 -3.35
CA LYS A 160 21.21 14.78 -3.90
C LYS A 160 22.25 14.85 -2.79
N MET A 161 23.44 14.34 -3.05
CA MET A 161 24.59 14.40 -2.17
C MET A 161 24.95 15.89 -1.93
N GLN A 162 24.11 16.58 -1.14
CA GLN A 162 24.41 17.93 -0.66
C GLN A 162 25.29 17.93 0.59
N ILE A 163 25.57 16.76 1.16
CA ILE A 163 26.38 16.64 2.37
C ILE A 163 27.89 16.67 2.05
N ALA A 164 28.29 16.37 0.81
CA ALA A 164 29.70 16.35 0.46
C ALA A 164 30.33 17.77 0.22
N SER A 165 29.51 18.79 0.04
CA SER A 165 30.03 20.16 -0.17
C SER A 165 30.14 21.00 1.12
N ALA A 166 29.57 20.53 2.22
CA ALA A 166 29.63 21.27 3.49
C ALA A 166 30.87 20.94 4.35
N THR A 167 31.61 19.87 4.02
CA THR A 167 32.78 19.44 4.78
C THR A 167 34.12 19.86 4.19
N THR A 168 34.14 20.59 3.08
CA THR A 168 35.38 21.09 2.46
C THR A 168 35.51 22.62 2.53
N SER A 169 35.03 23.24 3.58
CA SER A 169 35.48 24.60 3.90
C SER A 169 36.75 24.50 4.74
N PRO A 170 37.95 24.77 4.19
CA PRO A 170 39.14 24.88 5.02
C PRO A 170 38.96 26.09 5.90
N SER A 171 39.05 25.88 7.21
CA SER A 171 39.24 26.92 8.20
C SER A 171 40.55 27.64 7.88
N HIS A 172 40.44 28.78 7.26
CA HIS A 172 41.55 29.70 7.25
C HIS A 172 41.55 30.47 8.58
N ALA A 173 42.51 30.11 9.44
CA ALA A 173 42.97 30.90 10.57
C ALA A 173 43.62 32.19 10.09
#